data_44fbf8e725ac072da3377ab5618b7421
#
_entry.id   44fbf8e725ac072da3377ab5618b7421
#
_cell.length_a   1.000
_cell.length_b   1.000
_cell.length_c   1.000
_cell.angle_alpha   90.00
_cell.angle_beta   90.00
_cell.angle_gamma   90.00
#
_symmetry.space_group_name_H-M   'P 1'
#
loop_
_entity.id
_entity.type
_entity.pdbx_description
1 polymer ?
#
loop_
_entity_poly.entity_id
_entity_poly.type
_entity_poly.pdbx_seq_one_letter_code
_entity_poly.pdbx_strand_id
1 'polypeptide(L)'
;IRDFLSLPITFLAERFYLLRRVIVSLESHLFPGKLYDNYFNEYKPSLLIVSSLGHMIDSYIMRAAKRNQCKVLTLFHNWDNATTKGYKGVHPDHVIVWNESMKNEVKIFHDISEEIITIFGAAHWDLYFNGKLKPKTREEFCEEYGLLKDHKIILFGVAHWSLWPGSLDIIDGLMKQIVKD
;
A
#
# COMPACT_ATOMS: atom_id res chain seq x y z
N ILE A 1 3.81 25.65 14.80
CA ILE A 1 4.18 26.68 13.79
C ILE A 1 4.32 26.05 12.40
N ARG A 2 5.01 24.89 12.28
CA ARG A 2 5.21 24.18 10.99
C ARG A 2 3.90 23.78 10.34
N ASP A 3 2.95 23.28 11.12
CA ASP A 3 1.65 22.82 10.63
C ASP A 3 0.73 23.98 10.20
N PHE A 4 0.84 25.12 10.82
CA PHE A 4 0.03 26.31 10.51
C PHE A 4 0.41 26.95 9.16
N LEU A 5 1.69 26.91 8.79
CA LEU A 5 2.18 27.42 7.49
C LEU A 5 1.90 26.45 6.33
N SER A 6 1.75 25.16 6.61
CA SER A 6 1.45 24.17 5.58
C SER A 6 -0.03 24.12 5.18
N LEU A 7 -0.94 24.50 6.09
CA LEU A 7 -2.39 24.45 5.87
C LEU A 7 -2.88 25.20 4.60
N PRO A 8 -2.47 26.43 4.32
CA PRO A 8 -2.93 27.11 3.10
C PRO A 8 -2.36 26.48 1.83
N ILE A 9 -1.11 25.96 1.87
CA ILE A 9 -0.49 25.31 0.71
C ILE A 9 -1.18 23.98 0.42
N THR A 10 -1.47 23.18 1.45
CA THR A 10 -2.20 21.92 1.30
C THR A 10 -3.62 22.15 0.79
N PHE A 11 -4.35 23.10 1.35
CA PHE A 11 -5.68 23.46 0.89
C PHE A 11 -5.70 23.89 -0.59
N LEU A 12 -4.74 24.72 -1.02
CA LEU A 12 -4.61 25.11 -2.41
C LEU A 12 -4.19 23.95 -3.33
N ALA A 13 -3.29 23.10 -2.84
CA ALA A 13 -2.85 21.90 -3.57
C ALA A 13 -4.00 20.90 -3.76
N GLU A 14 -4.89 20.73 -2.78
CA GLU A 14 -6.09 19.90 -2.92
C GLU A 14 -7.01 20.42 -4.04
N ARG A 15 -7.10 21.72 -4.20
CA ARG A 15 -8.01 22.35 -5.16
C ARG A 15 -7.44 22.47 -6.57
N PHE A 16 -6.11 22.65 -6.72
CA PHE A 16 -5.49 22.99 -8.01
C PHE A 16 -4.49 21.94 -8.48
N TYR A 17 -4.84 21.20 -9.52
CA TYR A 17 -3.97 20.21 -10.16
C TYR A 17 -2.60 20.77 -10.58
N LEU A 18 -2.57 21.98 -11.17
CA LEU A 18 -1.32 22.62 -11.61
C LEU A 18 -0.37 22.87 -10.43
N LEU A 19 -0.90 23.26 -9.28
CA LEU A 19 -0.09 23.45 -8.08
C LEU A 19 0.52 22.14 -7.60
N ARG A 20 -0.24 21.04 -7.60
CA ARG A 20 0.30 19.71 -7.28
C ARG A 20 1.45 19.32 -8.20
N ARG A 21 1.31 19.56 -9.49
CA ARG A 21 2.40 19.30 -10.48
C ARG A 21 3.65 20.12 -10.19
N VAL A 22 3.49 21.41 -9.88
CA VAL A 22 4.61 22.28 -9.53
C VAL A 22 5.31 21.80 -8.26
N ILE A 23 4.55 21.44 -7.22
CA ILE A 23 5.10 20.91 -5.97
C ILE A 23 5.91 19.63 -6.24
N VAL A 24 5.36 18.65 -6.96
CA VAL A 24 6.06 17.40 -7.29
C VAL A 24 7.32 17.66 -8.13
N SER A 25 7.26 18.62 -9.05
CA SER A 25 8.43 19.01 -9.85
C SER A 25 9.53 19.62 -8.98
N LEU A 26 9.18 20.55 -8.10
CA LEU A 26 10.12 21.17 -7.16
C LEU A 26 10.72 20.12 -6.22
N GLU A 27 9.91 19.23 -5.66
CA GLU A 27 10.37 18.12 -4.82
C GLU A 27 11.37 17.21 -5.57
N SER A 28 11.09 16.92 -6.83
CA SER A 28 11.98 16.10 -7.66
C SER A 28 13.34 16.74 -7.92
N HIS A 29 13.40 18.08 -7.97
CA HIS A 29 14.65 18.82 -8.08
C HIS A 29 15.39 18.94 -6.74
N LEU A 30 14.68 19.22 -5.65
CA LEU A 30 15.27 19.38 -4.32
C LEU A 30 15.72 18.04 -3.72
N PHE A 31 14.96 16.98 -3.98
CA PHE A 31 15.19 15.63 -3.45
C PHE A 31 15.30 14.60 -4.58
N PRO A 32 16.33 14.66 -5.40
CA PRO A 32 16.41 13.89 -6.64
C PRO A 32 16.67 12.39 -6.48
N GLY A 33 16.92 11.91 -5.26
CA GLY A 33 17.21 10.48 -5.03
C GLY A 33 18.57 10.01 -5.55
N LYS A 34 19.58 10.86 -5.56
CA LYS A 34 20.94 10.55 -6.07
C LYS A 34 21.59 9.32 -5.43
N LEU A 35 21.13 8.94 -4.23
CA LEU A 35 21.58 7.73 -3.53
C LEU A 35 21.43 6.47 -4.38
N TYR A 36 20.46 6.43 -5.29
CA TYR A 36 20.17 5.27 -6.13
C TYR A 36 20.86 5.29 -7.50
N ASP A 37 21.55 6.38 -7.88
CA ASP A 37 22.16 6.50 -9.21
C ASP A 37 23.22 5.42 -9.49
N ASN A 38 23.96 4.99 -8.46
CA ASN A 38 24.95 3.92 -8.60
C ASN A 38 24.33 2.60 -9.09
N TYR A 39 23.13 2.25 -8.58
CA TYR A 39 22.42 1.05 -9.01
C TYR A 39 21.99 1.14 -10.49
N PHE A 40 21.49 2.31 -10.91
CA PHE A 40 21.10 2.51 -12.31
C PHE A 40 22.33 2.51 -13.26
N ASN A 41 23.46 3.04 -12.83
CA ASN A 41 24.70 3.02 -13.60
C ASN A 41 25.28 1.61 -13.73
N GLU A 42 25.23 0.82 -12.66
CA GLU A 42 25.76 -0.55 -12.61
C GLU A 42 24.86 -1.53 -13.35
N TYR A 43 23.56 -1.58 -13.01
CA TYR A 43 22.64 -2.59 -13.53
C TYR A 43 21.93 -2.16 -14.81
N LYS A 44 21.89 -0.88 -15.13
CA LYS A 44 21.22 -0.30 -16.31
C LYS A 44 19.81 -0.88 -16.56
N PRO A 45 18.93 -0.91 -15.56
CA PRO A 45 17.63 -1.51 -15.70
C PRO A 45 16.78 -0.72 -16.70
N SER A 46 16.02 -1.43 -17.53
CA SER A 46 15.04 -0.83 -18.45
C SER A 46 13.69 -0.58 -17.79
N LEU A 47 13.41 -1.27 -16.68
CA LEU A 47 12.16 -1.20 -15.94
C LEU A 47 12.43 -1.22 -14.43
N LEU A 48 11.83 -0.27 -13.72
CA LEU A 48 11.70 -0.25 -12.26
C LEU A 48 10.27 -0.60 -11.89
N ILE A 49 10.09 -1.58 -11.00
CA ILE A 49 8.79 -1.91 -10.41
C ILE A 49 8.78 -1.44 -8.96
N VAL A 50 7.76 -0.66 -8.58
CA VAL A 50 7.55 -0.16 -7.21
C VAL A 50 6.19 -0.57 -6.68
N SER A 51 6.04 -0.60 -5.36
CA SER A 51 4.82 -1.08 -4.70
C SER A 51 3.84 0.03 -4.33
N SER A 52 4.23 1.29 -4.47
CA SER A 52 3.37 2.44 -4.19
C SER A 52 3.74 3.67 -5.04
N LEU A 53 2.86 4.68 -5.04
CA LEU A 53 3.10 5.95 -5.74
C LEU A 53 3.68 7.04 -4.83
N GLY A 54 3.30 7.05 -3.55
CA GLY A 54 3.58 8.14 -2.62
C GLY A 54 4.50 7.77 -1.46
N HIS A 55 4.89 6.51 -1.30
CA HIS A 55 5.81 6.15 -0.22
C HIS A 55 7.18 6.79 -0.45
N MET A 56 7.75 7.36 0.61
CA MET A 56 8.97 8.19 0.52
C MET A 56 10.13 7.48 -0.20
N ILE A 57 10.41 6.21 0.15
CA ILE A 57 11.49 5.43 -0.45
C ILE A 57 11.22 5.19 -1.94
N ASP A 58 9.98 4.79 -2.28
CA ASP A 58 9.58 4.55 -3.67
C ASP A 58 9.70 5.84 -4.49
N SER A 59 9.33 6.99 -3.93
CA SER A 59 9.46 8.28 -4.59
C SER A 59 10.91 8.62 -4.95
N TYR A 60 11.87 8.36 -4.07
CA TYR A 60 13.28 8.62 -4.35
C TYR A 60 13.85 7.72 -5.45
N ILE A 61 13.57 6.42 -5.41
CA ILE A 61 14.06 5.49 -6.43
C ILE A 61 13.37 5.73 -7.79
N MET A 62 12.09 6.10 -7.80
CA MET A 62 11.38 6.50 -9.03
C MET A 62 11.99 7.76 -9.65
N ARG A 63 12.40 8.75 -8.86
CA ARG A 63 13.10 9.95 -9.35
C ARG A 63 14.44 9.58 -9.99
N ALA A 64 15.20 8.69 -9.36
CA ALA A 64 16.43 8.17 -9.95
C ALA A 64 16.17 7.42 -11.25
N ALA A 65 15.14 6.57 -11.32
CA ALA A 65 14.75 5.86 -12.53
C ALA A 65 14.46 6.82 -13.70
N LYS A 66 13.64 7.85 -13.44
CA LYS A 66 13.32 8.84 -14.48
C LYS A 66 14.54 9.60 -15.00
N ARG A 67 15.47 9.98 -14.12
CA ARG A 67 16.74 10.60 -14.55
C ARG A 67 17.59 9.69 -15.43
N ASN A 68 17.56 8.39 -15.15
CA ASN A 68 18.29 7.38 -15.89
C ASN A 68 17.49 6.77 -17.05
N GLN A 69 16.38 7.41 -17.46
CA GLN A 69 15.51 6.97 -18.57
C GLN A 69 14.93 5.56 -18.39
N CYS A 70 14.91 5.05 -17.15
CA CYS A 70 14.29 3.79 -16.80
C CYS A 70 12.78 3.95 -16.67
N LYS A 71 12.02 3.04 -17.29
CA LYS A 71 10.55 3.02 -17.17
C LYS A 71 10.13 2.69 -15.76
N VAL A 72 9.01 3.25 -15.31
CA VAL A 72 8.47 3.04 -13.96
C VAL A 72 7.09 2.43 -14.05
N LEU A 73 6.97 1.22 -13.49
CA LEU A 73 5.71 0.51 -13.29
C LEU A 73 5.38 0.50 -11.80
N THR A 74 4.19 0.98 -11.43
CA THR A 74 3.67 0.81 -10.08
C THR A 74 2.75 -0.40 -10.04
N LEU A 75 3.07 -1.36 -9.17
CA LEU A 75 2.25 -2.54 -8.89
C LEU A 75 1.83 -2.50 -7.42
N PHE A 76 0.61 -2.10 -7.14
CA PHE A 76 0.14 -1.95 -5.76
C PHE A 76 0.13 -3.28 -5.00
N HIS A 77 0.84 -3.28 -3.87
CA HIS A 77 0.94 -4.47 -3.02
C HIS A 77 -0.28 -4.63 -2.10
N ASN A 78 -0.82 -3.54 -1.58
CA ASN A 78 -1.97 -3.53 -0.68
C ASN A 78 -3.10 -2.66 -1.23
N TRP A 79 -4.32 -2.99 -0.83
CA TRP A 79 -5.54 -2.29 -1.23
C TRP A 79 -5.59 -0.81 -0.80
N ASP A 80 -4.93 -0.47 0.31
CA ASP A 80 -4.93 0.86 0.90
C ASP A 80 -3.78 1.76 0.40
N ASN A 81 -2.83 1.23 -0.36
CA ASN A 81 -1.63 1.98 -0.75
C ASN A 81 -1.94 3.18 -1.67
N ALA A 82 -3.06 3.15 -2.37
CA ALA A 82 -3.52 4.28 -3.18
C ALA A 82 -3.96 5.49 -2.34
N THR A 83 -4.35 5.29 -1.07
CA THR A 83 -4.93 6.33 -0.22
C THR A 83 -4.11 6.67 1.01
N THR A 84 -3.26 5.76 1.50
CA THR A 84 -2.57 5.90 2.80
C THR A 84 -1.09 6.30 2.69
N LYS A 85 -0.48 6.23 1.51
CA LYS A 85 0.98 6.45 1.33
C LYS A 85 1.36 7.84 0.82
N GLY A 86 0.41 8.76 0.77
CA GLY A 86 0.62 10.12 0.28
C GLY A 86 0.49 10.25 -1.24
N TYR A 87 0.58 11.48 -1.72
CA TYR A 87 0.47 11.78 -3.14
C TYR A 87 1.69 11.28 -3.92
N LYS A 88 1.51 10.95 -5.21
CA LYS A 88 2.61 10.46 -6.06
C LYS A 88 3.83 11.37 -6.02
N GLY A 89 4.98 10.78 -5.76
CA GLY A 89 6.26 11.51 -5.80
C GLY A 89 6.82 11.71 -7.19
N VAL A 90 6.37 10.89 -8.15
CA VAL A 90 6.75 10.92 -9.58
C VAL A 90 5.58 10.38 -10.40
N HIS A 91 5.43 10.84 -11.64
CA HIS A 91 4.46 10.27 -12.57
C HIS A 91 5.00 8.95 -13.15
N PRO A 92 4.34 7.80 -12.90
CA PRO A 92 4.76 6.51 -13.44
C PRO A 92 4.51 6.42 -14.95
N ASP A 93 5.13 5.46 -15.62
CA ASP A 93 4.80 5.15 -17.02
C ASP A 93 3.58 4.23 -17.11
N HIS A 94 3.35 3.38 -16.10
CA HIS A 94 2.17 2.52 -16.01
C HIS A 94 1.84 2.17 -14.56
N VAL A 95 0.56 1.86 -14.31
CA VAL A 95 0.05 1.49 -12.98
C VAL A 95 -0.80 0.25 -13.10
N ILE A 96 -0.55 -0.74 -12.25
CA ILE A 96 -1.37 -1.93 -12.10
C ILE A 96 -2.11 -1.88 -10.76
N VAL A 97 -3.42 -2.04 -10.84
CA VAL A 97 -4.33 -2.01 -9.70
C VAL A 97 -5.15 -3.28 -9.58
N TRP A 98 -5.78 -3.51 -8.43
CA TRP A 98 -6.52 -4.73 -8.17
C TRP A 98 -7.92 -4.75 -8.80
N ASN A 99 -8.61 -3.61 -8.74
CA ASN A 99 -10.02 -3.50 -9.13
C ASN A 99 -10.41 -2.08 -9.55
N GLU A 100 -11.66 -1.89 -9.94
CA GLU A 100 -12.21 -0.60 -10.38
C GLU A 100 -12.19 0.46 -9.26
N SER A 101 -12.42 0.09 -7.99
CA SER A 101 -12.33 1.03 -6.86
C SER A 101 -10.94 1.64 -6.79
N MET A 102 -9.90 0.80 -6.78
CA MET A 102 -8.51 1.28 -6.72
C MET A 102 -8.11 2.07 -7.97
N LYS A 103 -8.61 1.69 -9.15
CA LYS A 103 -8.44 2.48 -10.37
C LYS A 103 -8.98 3.90 -10.20
N ASN A 104 -10.18 4.03 -9.66
CA ASN A 104 -10.80 5.33 -9.41
C ASN A 104 -10.04 6.13 -8.34
N GLU A 105 -9.57 5.49 -7.27
CA GLU A 105 -8.74 6.12 -6.25
C GLU A 105 -7.44 6.68 -6.84
N VAL A 106 -6.74 5.90 -7.65
CA VAL A 106 -5.50 6.33 -8.33
C VAL A 106 -5.75 7.50 -9.28
N LYS A 107 -6.85 7.50 -10.01
CA LYS A 107 -7.26 8.62 -10.87
C LYS A 107 -7.52 9.89 -10.05
N ILE A 108 -8.31 9.78 -8.99
CA ILE A 108 -8.77 10.93 -8.19
C ILE A 108 -7.65 11.47 -7.29
N PHE A 109 -6.96 10.58 -6.55
CA PHE A 109 -6.01 10.99 -5.52
C PHE A 109 -4.59 11.19 -6.03
N HIS A 110 -4.25 10.61 -7.19
CA HIS A 110 -2.91 10.74 -7.76
C HIS A 110 -2.87 11.41 -9.12
N ASP A 111 -3.99 11.88 -9.65
CA ASP A 111 -4.07 12.51 -10.98
C ASP A 111 -3.39 11.64 -12.07
N ILE A 112 -3.67 10.35 -12.07
CA ILE A 112 -3.15 9.41 -13.06
C ILE A 112 -4.19 9.23 -14.17
N SER A 113 -3.75 9.36 -15.42
CA SER A 113 -4.61 9.12 -16.59
C SER A 113 -5.05 7.66 -16.66
N GLU A 114 -6.31 7.44 -17.00
CA GLU A 114 -6.90 6.11 -17.10
C GLU A 114 -6.17 5.20 -18.10
N GLU A 115 -5.61 5.78 -19.15
CA GLU A 115 -4.92 5.09 -20.25
C GLU A 115 -3.69 4.32 -19.78
N ILE A 116 -3.06 4.73 -18.69
CA ILE A 116 -1.89 4.06 -18.13
C ILE A 116 -2.22 3.18 -16.92
N ILE A 117 -3.51 2.93 -16.64
CA ILE A 117 -3.94 2.09 -15.53
C ILE A 117 -4.51 0.77 -16.08
N THR A 118 -3.98 -0.35 -15.60
CA THR A 118 -4.51 -1.69 -15.89
C THR A 118 -5.04 -2.34 -14.62
N ILE A 119 -6.22 -2.92 -14.68
CA ILE A 119 -6.76 -3.79 -13.64
C ILE A 119 -6.27 -5.20 -13.89
N PHE A 120 -5.59 -5.77 -12.92
CA PHE A 120 -5.01 -7.11 -13.02
C PHE A 120 -5.44 -8.07 -11.88
N GLY A 121 -6.03 -7.55 -10.83
CA GLY A 121 -6.35 -8.32 -9.63
C GLY A 121 -5.22 -8.30 -8.59
N ALA A 122 -5.40 -9.05 -7.53
CA ALA A 122 -4.50 -9.14 -6.38
C ALA A 122 -3.78 -10.50 -6.38
N ALA A 123 -2.70 -10.63 -7.13
CA ALA A 123 -2.01 -11.90 -7.39
C ALA A 123 -1.61 -12.69 -6.14
N HIS A 124 -1.34 -12.02 -5.00
CA HIS A 124 -1.00 -12.71 -3.75
C HIS A 124 -2.20 -13.46 -3.12
N TRP A 125 -3.43 -13.16 -3.54
CA TRP A 125 -4.62 -13.90 -3.14
C TRP A 125 -4.89 -15.15 -3.99
N ASP A 126 -4.22 -15.30 -5.13
CA ASP A 126 -4.42 -16.44 -6.04
C ASP A 126 -4.19 -17.79 -5.35
N LEU A 127 -3.31 -17.81 -4.34
CA LEU A 127 -3.05 -19.00 -3.55
C LEU A 127 -4.33 -19.60 -2.93
N TYR A 128 -5.28 -18.74 -2.54
CA TYR A 128 -6.54 -19.16 -1.92
C TYR A 128 -7.60 -19.60 -2.93
N PHE A 129 -7.44 -19.21 -4.20
CA PHE A 129 -8.46 -19.46 -5.25
C PHE A 129 -8.03 -20.47 -6.32
N ASN A 130 -6.73 -20.75 -6.44
CA ASN A 130 -6.18 -21.65 -7.47
C ASN A 130 -6.16 -23.14 -7.08
N GLY A 131 -6.78 -23.51 -5.97
CA GLY A 131 -6.85 -24.90 -5.47
C GLY A 131 -5.53 -25.48 -4.92
N LYS A 132 -4.46 -24.69 -4.86
CA LYS A 132 -3.17 -25.14 -4.30
C LYS A 132 -3.19 -25.18 -2.77
N LEU A 133 -3.97 -24.31 -2.14
CA LEU A 133 -4.16 -24.33 -0.70
C LEU A 133 -5.27 -25.34 -0.35
N LYS A 134 -4.92 -26.41 0.31
CA LYS A 134 -5.91 -27.36 0.84
C LYS A 134 -6.25 -26.93 2.28
N PRO A 135 -7.50 -26.49 2.55
CA PRO A 135 -7.91 -26.18 3.91
C PRO A 135 -7.83 -27.46 4.76
N LYS A 136 -7.37 -27.33 5.99
CA LYS A 136 -7.39 -28.40 6.98
C LYS A 136 -8.83 -28.76 7.35
N THR A 137 -9.07 -30.02 7.63
CA THR A 137 -10.34 -30.41 8.26
C THR A 137 -10.43 -29.83 9.67
N ARG A 138 -11.62 -29.83 10.25
CA ARG A 138 -11.81 -29.43 11.64
C ARG A 138 -10.99 -30.29 12.60
N GLU A 139 -10.94 -31.58 12.33
CA GLU A 139 -10.18 -32.57 13.11
C GLU A 139 -8.69 -32.26 13.11
N GLU A 140 -8.11 -32.08 11.94
CA GLU A 140 -6.70 -31.73 11.76
C GLU A 140 -6.36 -30.39 12.42
N PHE A 141 -7.24 -29.40 12.29
CA PHE A 141 -7.07 -28.10 12.93
C PHE A 141 -7.09 -28.19 14.46
N CYS A 142 -8.09 -28.90 15.02
CA CYS A 142 -8.20 -29.06 16.46
C CYS A 142 -7.02 -29.86 17.05
N GLU A 143 -6.54 -30.88 16.36
CA GLU A 143 -5.38 -31.65 16.77
C GLU A 143 -4.10 -30.82 16.81
N GLU A 144 -3.86 -30.04 15.75
CA GLU A 144 -2.68 -29.17 15.63
C GLU A 144 -2.61 -28.10 16.73
N TYR A 145 -3.76 -27.50 17.09
CA TYR A 145 -3.81 -26.44 18.08
C TYR A 145 -4.23 -26.89 19.49
N GLY A 146 -4.36 -28.20 19.72
CA GLY A 146 -4.76 -28.76 21.02
C GLY A 146 -6.17 -28.35 21.45
N LEU A 147 -7.09 -28.18 20.50
CA LEU A 147 -8.47 -27.75 20.76
C LEU A 147 -9.42 -28.96 20.85
N LEU A 148 -10.50 -28.80 21.63
CA LEU A 148 -11.53 -29.83 21.72
C LEU A 148 -12.45 -29.74 20.50
N LYS A 149 -12.65 -30.88 19.80
CA LYS A 149 -13.39 -30.94 18.52
C LYS A 149 -14.87 -30.51 18.66
N ASP A 150 -15.46 -30.78 19.81
CA ASP A 150 -16.87 -30.52 20.08
C ASP A 150 -17.14 -29.08 20.60
N HIS A 151 -16.08 -28.35 20.91
CA HIS A 151 -16.21 -26.97 21.39
C HIS A 151 -16.33 -25.98 20.24
N LYS A 152 -17.07 -24.88 20.47
CA LYS A 152 -17.08 -23.75 19.55
C LYS A 152 -15.71 -23.09 19.56
N ILE A 153 -15.24 -22.71 18.37
CA ILE A 153 -13.96 -22.02 18.21
C ILE A 153 -14.26 -20.56 17.87
N ILE A 154 -13.70 -19.64 18.66
CA ILE A 154 -13.77 -18.21 18.40
C ILE A 154 -12.36 -17.77 18.01
N LEU A 155 -12.19 -17.29 16.77
CA LEU A 155 -10.96 -16.72 16.30
C LEU A 155 -10.99 -15.18 16.45
N PHE A 156 -10.09 -14.64 17.23
CA PHE A 156 -9.94 -13.20 17.41
C PHE A 156 -8.66 -12.71 16.74
N GLY A 157 -8.80 -11.92 15.67
CA GLY A 157 -7.68 -11.29 15.00
C GLY A 157 -7.28 -10.00 15.71
N VAL A 158 -6.03 -9.95 16.20
CA VAL A 158 -5.48 -8.76 16.87
C VAL A 158 -4.66 -7.92 15.90
N ALA A 159 -4.73 -6.61 16.02
CA ALA A 159 -3.78 -5.70 15.39
C ALA A 159 -2.43 -5.77 16.12
N HIS A 160 -1.37 -5.37 15.44
CA HIS A 160 -0.06 -5.26 16.08
C HIS A 160 -0.15 -4.35 17.32
N TRP A 161 0.46 -4.75 18.43
CA TRP A 161 0.35 -4.08 19.74
C TRP A 161 0.68 -2.58 19.70
N SER A 162 1.61 -2.16 18.84
CA SER A 162 1.97 -0.75 18.68
C SER A 162 0.87 0.09 18.00
N LEU A 163 -0.02 -0.56 17.24
CA LEU A 163 -1.15 0.10 16.58
C LEU A 163 -2.39 0.14 17.46
N TRP A 164 -2.58 -0.91 18.28
CA TRP A 164 -3.75 -1.03 19.15
C TRP A 164 -3.40 -1.71 20.48
N PRO A 165 -2.88 -0.96 21.47
CA PRO A 165 -2.52 -1.51 22.78
C PRO A 165 -3.71 -2.11 23.55
N GLY A 166 -4.95 -1.61 23.29
CA GLY A 166 -6.18 -2.06 23.94
C GLY A 166 -6.75 -3.40 23.45
N SER A 167 -6.07 -4.12 22.55
CA SER A 167 -6.56 -5.42 22.05
C SER A 167 -6.80 -6.46 23.18
N LEU A 168 -5.97 -6.44 24.22
CA LEU A 168 -6.11 -7.34 25.37
C LEU A 168 -7.34 -7.02 26.21
N ASP A 169 -7.70 -5.75 26.35
CA ASP A 169 -8.90 -5.32 27.10
C ASP A 169 -10.17 -5.80 26.40
N ILE A 170 -10.16 -5.79 25.05
CA ILE A 170 -11.27 -6.33 24.24
C ILE A 170 -11.41 -7.83 24.44
N ILE A 171 -10.29 -8.58 24.44
CA ILE A 171 -10.32 -10.03 24.71
C ILE A 171 -10.84 -10.31 26.10
N ASP A 172 -10.36 -9.60 27.11
CA ASP A 172 -10.82 -9.76 28.50
C ASP A 172 -12.32 -9.46 28.64
N GLY A 173 -12.79 -8.38 28.00
CA GLY A 173 -14.20 -8.05 27.95
C GLY A 173 -15.05 -9.14 27.28
N LEU A 174 -14.59 -9.68 26.16
CA LEU A 174 -15.25 -10.76 25.42
C LEU A 174 -15.31 -12.05 26.28
N MET A 175 -14.20 -12.43 26.89
CA MET A 175 -14.14 -13.63 27.76
C MET A 175 -15.10 -13.51 28.96
N LYS A 176 -15.18 -12.34 29.58
CA LYS A 176 -16.13 -12.10 30.69
C LYS A 176 -17.60 -12.22 30.28
N GLN A 177 -17.94 -11.93 29.02
CA GLN A 177 -19.30 -12.13 28.50
C GLN A 177 -19.59 -13.60 28.22
N ILE A 178 -18.66 -14.30 27.55
CA ILE A 178 -18.84 -15.72 27.21
C ILE A 178 -18.98 -16.61 28.44
N VAL A 179 -18.30 -16.29 29.54
CA VAL A 179 -18.37 -17.09 30.80
C VAL A 179 -19.66 -16.85 31.59
N LYS A 180 -20.40 -15.77 31.28
CA LYS A 180 -21.68 -15.46 31.95
C LYS A 180 -22.89 -16.16 31.35
N ASP A 181 -22.80 -16.60 30.08
CA ASP A 181 -23.83 -17.34 29.35
C ASP A 181 -23.56 -18.85 29.44
#